data_2883526a543b36097d384b74646a3c75
#
_entry.id   2883526a543b36097d384b74646a3c75
#
_cell.length_a   1.000
_cell.length_b   1.000
_cell.length_c   1.000
_cell.angle_alpha   90.00
_cell.angle_beta   90.00
_cell.angle_gamma   90.00
#
_symmetry.space_group_name_H-M   'P 1'
#
loop_
_entity.id
_entity.type
_entity.pdbx_description
1 polymer ?
#
loop_
_entity_poly.entity_id
_entity_poly.type
_entity_poly.pdbx_seq_one_letter_code
_entity_poly.pdbx_strand_id
1 'polypeptide(L)'
;MQIAKTWSSFTISLIFFFCAYSTEAQTTRRDAEKQLAHDIYKQFIEIQSGFTTGATTPVAEAAAARLKAAGFSDADIFVGGAIPKKANLVVRYRGTGAHKPILLLAHTDVVEAKREDWSMDPFQFIERDGYFYGRGTGDDKAQAAVWIANLIQYKREGFKPDRDIIVALTADEEGGGPYNGVDWLLKNHRDLIDADLALNEGGWGEESKGKKLSNDLQVSEKYVITYRFEVHNKGGHSSMPVHDNAIYHLAGALQRLSDFGFPLKTNEVTAAYFQQMAKIETGPIKDDLAKVSSGSQESMERVAAASPAWNSTLRTTCVATMLEGGHAINALPQLAAATVNCRVLPEDTPEYVLSTLQKIVADDQVSVKQMGGFGKAAASPMRPDVLKAVTGVTNSLWPGVPTVPIMVMGATDGRYLRAAGIPTYGIQGFFMDRDDIRFHGRDERLGVQSFYEGQAFLYELVKRLSSSGR
;
A
#
# COMPACT_ATOMS: atom_id res chain seq x y z
N MET A 1 31.00 -33.96 65.38
CA MET A 1 30.23 -32.72 65.26
C MET A 1 31.06 -31.77 64.38
N GLN A 2 30.53 -31.25 63.27
CA GLN A 2 31.09 -30.50 62.17
C GLN A 2 31.28 -31.28 60.86
N ILE A 3 30.22 -31.49 60.13
CA ILE A 3 30.24 -31.58 58.64
C ILE A 3 28.87 -31.02 58.18
N ALA A 4 28.81 -29.72 57.81
CA ALA A 4 27.76 -29.15 56.99
C ALA A 4 28.05 -27.68 56.74
N LYS A 5 28.82 -27.37 55.68
CA LYS A 5 28.87 -26.04 54.99
C LYS A 5 29.84 -26.12 53.83
N THR A 6 29.43 -26.58 52.65
CA THR A 6 30.14 -26.35 51.38
C THR A 6 29.31 -26.80 50.16
N TRP A 7 27.99 -26.48 50.07
CA TRP A 7 27.21 -26.83 48.88
C TRP A 7 26.33 -25.71 48.30
N SER A 8 26.52 -24.45 48.69
CA SER A 8 25.62 -23.39 48.19
C SER A 8 26.27 -22.38 47.21
N SER A 9 27.57 -22.45 46.94
CA SER A 9 28.23 -21.45 46.08
C SER A 9 28.40 -21.90 44.63
N PHE A 10 28.31 -23.19 44.31
CA PHE A 10 28.54 -23.69 42.94
C PHE A 10 27.31 -23.63 42.04
N THR A 11 26.12 -23.72 42.60
CA THR A 11 24.85 -23.72 41.83
C THR A 11 24.45 -22.33 41.32
N ILE A 12 24.79 -21.28 42.01
CA ILE A 12 24.44 -19.88 41.63
C ILE A 12 25.36 -19.41 40.48
N SER A 13 26.63 -19.77 40.46
CA SER A 13 27.55 -19.42 39.37
C SER A 13 27.20 -20.07 38.03
N LEU A 14 26.69 -21.30 38.02
CA LEU A 14 26.29 -21.99 36.77
C LEU A 14 25.00 -21.36 36.18
N ILE A 15 24.05 -20.91 36.99
CA ILE A 15 22.82 -20.30 36.52
C ILE A 15 23.11 -18.91 35.91
N PHE A 16 24.01 -18.13 36.49
CA PHE A 16 24.41 -16.83 35.92
C PHE A 16 25.19 -16.97 34.60
N PHE A 17 26.03 -17.99 34.45
CA PHE A 17 26.74 -18.28 33.21
C PHE A 17 25.78 -18.72 32.09
N PHE A 18 24.81 -19.56 32.38
CA PHE A 18 23.80 -20.01 31.39
C PHE A 18 22.89 -18.86 30.94
N CYS A 19 22.46 -17.95 31.83
CA CYS A 19 21.68 -16.77 31.48
C CYS A 19 22.48 -15.77 30.64
N ALA A 20 23.75 -15.54 30.94
CA ALA A 20 24.61 -14.63 30.16
C ALA A 20 24.87 -15.18 28.73
N TYR A 21 25.19 -16.46 28.60
CA TYR A 21 25.36 -17.11 27.29
C TYR A 21 24.11 -17.13 26.45
N SER A 22 22.93 -17.33 27.06
CA SER A 22 21.66 -17.29 26.32
C SER A 22 21.31 -15.89 25.84
N THR A 23 21.59 -14.85 26.61
CA THR A 23 21.33 -13.46 26.23
C THR A 23 22.26 -12.97 25.13
N GLU A 24 23.55 -13.32 25.19
CA GLU A 24 24.53 -12.95 24.16
C GLU A 24 24.26 -13.68 22.83
N ALA A 25 23.94 -14.97 22.86
CA ALA A 25 23.54 -15.74 21.69
C ALA A 25 22.24 -15.18 21.05
N GLN A 26 21.28 -14.75 21.85
CA GLN A 26 20.02 -14.15 21.36
C GLN A 26 20.25 -12.77 20.76
N THR A 27 21.13 -11.96 21.31
CA THR A 27 21.50 -10.64 20.77
C THR A 27 22.22 -10.81 19.42
N THR A 28 23.24 -11.65 19.36
CA THR A 28 23.99 -11.95 18.14
C THR A 28 23.09 -12.48 17.02
N ARG A 29 22.09 -13.29 17.36
CA ARG A 29 21.10 -13.80 16.40
C ARG A 29 20.23 -12.68 15.85
N ARG A 30 19.69 -11.79 16.70
CA ARG A 30 18.88 -10.64 16.26
C ARG A 30 19.65 -9.70 15.34
N ASP A 31 20.94 -9.49 15.62
CA ASP A 31 21.79 -8.65 14.78
C ASP A 31 22.03 -9.28 13.41
N ALA A 32 22.24 -10.61 13.34
CA ALA A 32 22.35 -11.33 12.09
C ALA A 32 21.05 -11.30 11.25
N GLU A 33 19.88 -11.33 11.89
CA GLU A 33 18.57 -11.23 11.23
C GLU A 33 18.34 -9.81 10.66
N LYS A 34 18.70 -8.77 11.41
CA LYS A 34 18.67 -7.38 10.94
C LYS A 34 19.63 -7.16 9.77
N GLN A 35 20.85 -7.71 9.87
CA GLN A 35 21.84 -7.61 8.79
C GLN A 35 21.34 -8.30 7.51
N LEU A 36 20.73 -9.46 7.63
CA LEU A 36 20.12 -10.13 6.47
C LEU A 36 19.07 -9.28 5.79
N ALA A 37 18.14 -8.69 6.57
CA ALA A 37 17.12 -7.82 6.03
C ALA A 37 17.70 -6.56 5.38
N HIS A 38 18.69 -5.93 6.01
CA HIS A 38 19.43 -4.80 5.47
C HIS A 38 20.09 -5.12 4.12
N ASP A 39 20.78 -6.27 4.02
CA ASP A 39 21.50 -6.65 2.81
C ASP A 39 20.56 -6.98 1.64
N ILE A 40 19.40 -7.56 1.93
CA ILE A 40 18.36 -7.79 0.93
C ILE A 40 17.77 -6.45 0.48
N TYR A 41 17.45 -5.58 1.42
CA TYR A 41 16.86 -4.27 1.15
C TYR A 41 17.78 -3.39 0.32
N LYS A 42 19.07 -3.29 0.71
CA LYS A 42 20.09 -2.62 -0.07
C LYS A 42 20.16 -3.14 -1.50
N GLN A 43 20.24 -4.46 -1.67
CA GLN A 43 20.29 -5.08 -2.99
C GLN A 43 19.07 -4.73 -3.84
N PHE A 44 17.86 -4.72 -3.25
CA PHE A 44 16.64 -4.41 -3.99
C PHE A 44 16.58 -2.93 -4.40
N ILE A 45 16.97 -2.02 -3.52
CA ILE A 45 17.00 -0.57 -3.85
C ILE A 45 17.98 -0.27 -4.98
N GLU A 46 19.16 -0.92 -4.99
CA GLU A 46 20.21 -0.68 -5.99
C GLU A 46 19.89 -1.29 -7.36
N ILE A 47 18.84 -2.08 -7.50
CA ILE A 47 18.31 -2.55 -8.79
C ILE A 47 17.31 -1.54 -9.34
N GLN A 48 17.59 -0.97 -10.52
CA GLN A 48 16.67 -0.05 -11.19
C GLN A 48 15.46 -0.81 -11.74
N SER A 49 14.32 -0.61 -11.11
CA SER A 49 13.05 -1.25 -11.47
C SER A 49 11.93 -0.25 -11.73
N GLY A 50 12.25 0.95 -12.22
CA GLY A 50 11.27 1.92 -12.69
C GLY A 50 10.28 1.25 -13.67
N PHE A 51 8.99 1.52 -13.52
CA PHE A 51 7.95 0.74 -14.21
C PHE A 51 8.01 0.92 -15.75
N THR A 52 8.58 2.00 -16.27
CA THR A 52 8.79 2.23 -17.72
C THR A 52 10.19 1.86 -18.15
N THR A 53 11.22 2.37 -17.46
CA THR A 53 12.62 2.32 -17.91
C THR A 53 13.39 1.14 -17.29
N GLY A 54 12.96 0.64 -16.15
CA GLY A 54 13.61 -0.42 -15.39
C GLY A 54 13.10 -1.83 -15.68
N ALA A 55 13.50 -2.77 -14.80
CA ALA A 55 13.07 -4.15 -14.86
C ALA A 55 12.94 -4.75 -13.46
N THR A 56 11.86 -5.50 -13.21
CA THR A 56 11.66 -6.25 -11.96
C THR A 56 12.34 -7.61 -11.98
N THR A 57 12.63 -8.15 -13.16
CA THR A 57 13.27 -9.47 -13.31
C THR A 57 14.57 -9.61 -12.50
N PRO A 58 15.50 -8.65 -12.48
CA PRO A 58 16.70 -8.76 -11.65
C PRO A 58 16.40 -8.80 -10.14
N VAL A 59 15.32 -8.15 -9.67
CA VAL A 59 14.90 -8.23 -8.27
C VAL A 59 14.36 -9.63 -7.95
N ALA A 60 13.50 -10.17 -8.82
CA ALA A 60 12.96 -11.52 -8.68
C ALA A 60 14.04 -12.59 -8.68
N GLU A 61 15.03 -12.48 -9.57
CA GLU A 61 16.18 -13.40 -9.65
C GLU A 61 17.10 -13.29 -8.43
N ALA A 62 17.36 -12.06 -7.94
CA ALA A 62 18.14 -11.84 -6.73
C ALA A 62 17.47 -12.46 -5.50
N ALA A 63 16.18 -12.30 -5.36
CA ALA A 63 15.40 -12.92 -4.28
C ALA A 63 15.41 -14.45 -4.39
N ALA A 64 15.21 -15.01 -5.60
CA ALA A 64 15.26 -16.44 -5.85
C ALA A 64 16.64 -17.04 -5.49
N ALA A 65 17.72 -16.35 -5.84
CA ALA A 65 19.09 -16.79 -5.51
C ALA A 65 19.32 -16.86 -3.98
N ARG A 66 18.83 -15.86 -3.23
CA ARG A 66 18.92 -15.85 -1.76
C ARG A 66 18.10 -16.96 -1.11
N LEU A 67 16.91 -17.23 -1.63
CA LEU A 67 16.04 -18.32 -1.15
C LEU A 67 16.68 -19.69 -1.41
N LYS A 68 17.25 -19.92 -2.60
CA LYS A 68 17.99 -21.14 -2.92
C LYS A 68 19.19 -21.33 -2.00
N ALA A 69 19.97 -20.28 -1.76
CA ALA A 69 21.10 -20.30 -0.81
C ALA A 69 20.66 -20.61 0.62
N ALA A 70 19.41 -20.24 1.00
CA ALA A 70 18.82 -20.60 2.30
C ALA A 70 18.19 -22.01 2.34
N GLY A 71 18.28 -22.78 1.26
CA GLY A 71 17.83 -24.17 1.18
C GLY A 71 16.37 -24.36 0.78
N PHE A 72 15.75 -23.37 0.11
CA PHE A 72 14.46 -23.58 -0.55
C PHE A 72 14.65 -24.43 -1.80
N SER A 73 13.69 -25.32 -2.06
CA SER A 73 13.68 -26.18 -3.25
C SER A 73 13.35 -25.38 -4.51
N ASP A 74 13.95 -25.71 -5.64
CA ASP A 74 13.56 -25.15 -6.93
C ASP A 74 12.08 -25.39 -7.26
N ALA A 75 11.51 -26.51 -6.80
CA ALA A 75 10.09 -26.82 -6.97
C ALA A 75 9.15 -25.86 -6.19
N ASP A 76 9.66 -25.14 -5.19
CA ASP A 76 8.89 -24.18 -4.40
C ASP A 76 9.14 -22.73 -4.84
N ILE A 77 9.95 -22.50 -5.87
CA ILE A 77 10.30 -21.17 -6.37
C ILE A 77 9.90 -21.06 -7.85
N PHE A 78 9.12 -20.05 -8.16
CA PHE A 78 8.73 -19.68 -9.52
C PHE A 78 9.22 -18.26 -9.82
N VAL A 79 9.82 -18.07 -10.99
CA VAL A 79 10.17 -16.75 -11.54
C VAL A 79 9.62 -16.68 -12.96
N GLY A 80 8.73 -15.70 -13.22
CA GLY A 80 8.12 -15.52 -14.53
C GLY A 80 7.16 -14.34 -14.58
N GLY A 81 6.82 -13.88 -15.76
CA GLY A 81 5.96 -12.70 -15.92
C GLY A 81 5.46 -12.53 -17.35
N ALA A 82 4.68 -11.48 -17.57
CA ALA A 82 4.05 -11.19 -18.84
C ALA A 82 5.06 -10.92 -19.98
N ILE A 83 6.18 -10.31 -19.65
CA ILE A 83 7.30 -10.03 -20.58
C ILE A 83 8.64 -10.23 -19.85
N PRO A 84 9.75 -10.41 -20.58
CA PRO A 84 11.06 -10.71 -19.98
C PRO A 84 11.56 -9.70 -18.94
N LYS A 85 11.17 -8.42 -19.02
CA LYS A 85 11.56 -7.38 -18.05
C LYS A 85 10.68 -7.31 -16.82
N LYS A 86 9.51 -7.94 -16.82
CA LYS A 86 8.46 -7.82 -15.81
C LYS A 86 8.18 -9.19 -15.17
N ALA A 87 9.23 -9.83 -14.67
CA ALA A 87 9.06 -11.08 -13.93
C ALA A 87 8.61 -10.83 -12.49
N ASN A 88 7.78 -11.75 -12.01
CA ASN A 88 7.40 -11.92 -10.63
C ASN A 88 8.21 -13.04 -10.01
N LEU A 89 8.39 -13.03 -8.70
CA LEU A 89 8.81 -14.18 -7.91
C LEU A 89 7.60 -14.72 -7.15
N VAL A 90 7.38 -16.03 -7.15
CA VAL A 90 6.51 -16.69 -6.17
C VAL A 90 7.30 -17.77 -5.46
N VAL A 91 7.27 -17.78 -4.13
CA VAL A 91 7.90 -18.83 -3.33
C VAL A 91 6.92 -19.37 -2.28
N ARG A 92 6.94 -20.67 -2.07
CA ARG A 92 6.09 -21.38 -1.13
C ARG A 92 6.91 -21.99 0.01
N TYR A 93 6.63 -21.57 1.24
CA TYR A 93 7.12 -22.21 2.45
C TYR A 93 6.05 -23.19 2.96
N ARG A 94 6.36 -24.49 2.92
CA ARG A 94 5.41 -25.56 3.21
C ARG A 94 5.06 -25.63 4.68
N GLY A 95 3.77 -25.66 4.98
CA GLY A 95 3.19 -25.95 6.28
C GLY A 95 2.67 -27.39 6.38
N THR A 96 1.82 -27.63 7.40
CA THR A 96 1.17 -28.95 7.57
C THR A 96 -0.02 -29.16 6.61
N GLY A 97 -0.51 -28.09 5.98
CA GLY A 97 -1.67 -28.13 5.09
C GLY A 97 -3.02 -28.22 5.82
N ALA A 98 -3.06 -27.97 7.12
CA ALA A 98 -4.33 -28.00 7.90
C ALA A 98 -5.31 -26.89 7.49
N HIS A 99 -4.80 -25.79 6.94
CA HIS A 99 -5.57 -24.65 6.45
C HIS A 99 -5.10 -24.20 5.07
N LYS A 100 -5.96 -23.43 4.36
CA LYS A 100 -5.56 -22.77 3.10
C LYS A 100 -4.37 -21.84 3.34
N PRO A 101 -3.49 -21.65 2.33
CA PRO A 101 -2.33 -20.78 2.43
C PRO A 101 -2.66 -19.34 2.83
N ILE A 102 -1.67 -18.61 3.33
CA ILE A 102 -1.65 -17.15 3.36
C ILE A 102 -0.69 -16.63 2.28
N LEU A 103 -1.07 -15.51 1.64
CA LEU A 103 -0.25 -14.84 0.63
C LEU A 103 0.34 -13.56 1.22
N LEU A 104 1.65 -13.39 1.08
CA LEU A 104 2.40 -12.19 1.43
C LEU A 104 2.81 -11.52 0.13
N LEU A 105 2.25 -10.36 -0.15
CA LEU A 105 2.43 -9.65 -1.40
C LEU A 105 3.27 -8.40 -1.20
N ALA A 106 4.10 -8.05 -2.15
CA ALA A 106 4.78 -6.77 -2.28
C ALA A 106 5.17 -6.54 -3.74
N HIS A 107 5.09 -5.31 -4.24
CA HIS A 107 5.57 -5.01 -5.57
C HIS A 107 7.06 -4.60 -5.55
N THR A 108 7.73 -4.79 -6.67
CA THR A 108 9.17 -4.53 -6.81
C THR A 108 9.52 -3.51 -7.88
N ASP A 109 8.56 -3.13 -8.72
CA ASP A 109 8.69 -1.95 -9.55
C ASP A 109 8.54 -0.68 -8.69
N VAL A 110 8.97 0.44 -9.22
CA VAL A 110 8.93 1.73 -8.54
C VAL A 110 8.55 2.82 -9.54
N VAL A 111 7.98 3.92 -9.05
CA VAL A 111 7.79 5.14 -9.84
C VAL A 111 9.14 5.63 -10.36
N GLU A 112 9.15 6.16 -11.58
CA GLU A 112 10.36 6.69 -12.21
C GLU A 112 11.04 7.75 -11.33
N ALA A 113 12.35 7.70 -11.28
CA ALA A 113 13.17 8.66 -10.56
C ALA A 113 14.30 9.16 -11.43
N LYS A 114 14.29 10.45 -11.75
CA LYS A 114 15.34 11.10 -12.51
C LYS A 114 16.41 11.64 -11.58
N ARG A 115 17.68 11.39 -11.89
CA ARG A 115 18.81 11.81 -11.07
C ARG A 115 18.82 13.31 -10.79
N GLU A 116 18.43 14.12 -11.77
CA GLU A 116 18.38 15.58 -11.70
C GLU A 116 17.34 16.12 -10.71
N ASP A 117 16.29 15.34 -10.42
CA ASP A 117 15.24 15.73 -9.47
C ASP A 117 15.58 15.39 -8.01
N TRP A 118 16.66 14.61 -7.78
CA TRP A 118 17.05 14.11 -6.46
C TRP A 118 18.34 14.77 -5.96
N SER A 119 18.44 14.98 -4.65
CA SER A 119 19.68 15.47 -4.03
C SER A 119 20.79 14.43 -4.02
N MET A 120 20.45 13.13 -4.20
CA MET A 120 21.37 11.99 -4.27
C MET A 120 20.93 11.05 -5.41
N ASP A 121 21.73 10.00 -5.69
CA ASP A 121 21.32 8.98 -6.66
C ASP A 121 20.12 8.18 -6.12
N PRO A 122 18.97 8.16 -6.82
CA PRO A 122 17.77 7.45 -6.34
C PRO A 122 17.92 5.93 -6.26
N PHE A 123 18.90 5.35 -6.94
CA PHE A 123 19.19 3.92 -6.95
C PHE A 123 20.48 3.56 -6.23
N GLN A 124 20.98 4.45 -5.39
CA GLN A 124 22.01 4.17 -4.41
C GLN A 124 21.38 4.11 -3.02
N PHE A 125 21.56 2.97 -2.33
CA PHE A 125 21.08 2.81 -0.97
C PHE A 125 21.99 3.58 0.00
N ILE A 126 21.44 4.60 0.65
CA ILE A 126 22.18 5.48 1.55
C ILE A 126 21.55 5.45 2.93
N GLU A 127 22.33 5.07 3.95
CA GLU A 127 21.95 5.23 5.35
C GLU A 127 22.54 6.52 5.88
N ARG A 128 21.70 7.49 6.30
CA ARG A 128 22.10 8.78 6.82
C ARG A 128 21.04 9.36 7.74
N ASP A 129 21.46 10.01 8.82
CA ASP A 129 20.59 10.75 9.75
C ASP A 129 19.41 9.90 10.29
N GLY A 130 19.60 8.59 10.49
CA GLY A 130 18.59 7.68 10.98
C GLY A 130 17.56 7.22 9.93
N TYR A 131 17.83 7.46 8.64
CA TYR A 131 16.98 7.05 7.52
C TYR A 131 17.75 6.27 6.47
N PHE A 132 17.06 5.34 5.82
CA PHE A 132 17.43 4.73 4.56
C PHE A 132 16.84 5.56 3.42
N TYR A 133 17.68 6.03 2.49
CA TYR A 133 17.28 6.79 1.32
C TYR A 133 17.43 5.95 0.05
N GLY A 134 16.51 6.14 -0.89
CA GLY A 134 16.49 5.53 -2.21
C GLY A 134 15.06 5.37 -2.72
N ARG A 135 14.87 5.28 -4.03
CA ARG A 135 13.56 5.04 -4.63
C ARG A 135 13.08 3.60 -4.31
N GLY A 136 11.87 3.50 -3.74
CA GLY A 136 11.31 2.24 -3.26
C GLY A 136 11.63 1.94 -1.79
N THR A 137 12.22 2.90 -1.05
CA THR A 137 12.49 2.69 0.38
C THR A 137 11.21 2.68 1.22
N GLY A 138 10.14 3.35 0.79
CA GLY A 138 8.84 3.26 1.44
C GLY A 138 7.87 2.41 0.63
N ASP A 139 7.99 2.46 -0.69
CA ASP A 139 7.02 1.96 -1.66
C ASP A 139 7.70 1.15 -2.78
N ASP A 140 7.74 -0.20 -2.76
CA ASP A 140 7.38 -1.12 -1.67
C ASP A 140 8.50 -2.16 -1.43
N LYS A 141 9.76 -1.82 -1.83
CA LYS A 141 10.92 -2.72 -1.70
C LYS A 141 11.29 -3.02 -0.24
N ALA A 142 10.91 -2.15 0.70
CA ALA A 142 11.11 -2.44 2.13
C ALA A 142 10.30 -3.67 2.55
N GLN A 143 9.02 -3.72 2.21
CA GLN A 143 8.16 -4.86 2.54
C GLN A 143 8.59 -6.11 1.78
N ALA A 144 8.96 -5.97 0.50
CA ALA A 144 9.52 -7.06 -0.29
C ALA A 144 10.77 -7.68 0.37
N ALA A 145 11.70 -6.84 0.84
CA ALA A 145 12.91 -7.29 1.53
C ALA A 145 12.60 -7.99 2.85
N VAL A 146 11.67 -7.44 3.62
CA VAL A 146 11.21 -8.01 4.90
C VAL A 146 10.55 -9.38 4.69
N TRP A 147 9.71 -9.54 3.67
CA TRP A 147 9.10 -10.84 3.37
C TRP A 147 10.14 -11.92 3.09
N ILE A 148 11.16 -11.61 2.27
CA ILE A 148 12.23 -12.57 1.95
C ILE A 148 13.10 -12.86 3.18
N ALA A 149 13.47 -11.83 3.96
CA ALA A 149 14.28 -12.01 5.17
C ALA A 149 13.57 -12.89 6.21
N ASN A 150 12.28 -12.58 6.49
CA ASN A 150 11.47 -13.31 7.46
C ASN A 150 11.23 -14.76 7.01
N LEU A 151 11.02 -14.99 5.71
CA LEU A 151 10.85 -16.35 5.18
C LEU A 151 12.12 -17.19 5.33
N ILE A 152 13.30 -16.61 5.08
CA ILE A 152 14.60 -17.24 5.33
C ILE A 152 14.78 -17.51 6.82
N GLN A 153 14.35 -16.59 7.69
CA GLN A 153 14.42 -16.77 9.13
C GLN A 153 13.53 -17.94 9.60
N TYR A 154 12.26 -18.04 9.12
CA TYR A 154 11.40 -19.19 9.43
C TYR A 154 12.05 -20.51 9.04
N LYS A 155 12.68 -20.56 7.87
CA LYS A 155 13.40 -21.75 7.38
C LYS A 155 14.54 -22.13 8.31
N ARG A 156 15.38 -21.16 8.70
CA ARG A 156 16.54 -21.37 9.62
C ARG A 156 16.11 -21.82 11.00
N GLU A 157 14.96 -21.34 11.49
CA GLU A 157 14.39 -21.71 12.79
C GLU A 157 13.66 -23.05 12.77
N GLY A 158 13.41 -23.61 11.59
CA GLY A 158 12.59 -24.81 11.45
C GLY A 158 11.14 -24.59 11.85
N PHE A 159 10.60 -23.37 11.66
CA PHE A 159 9.21 -23.04 11.94
C PHE A 159 8.27 -23.94 11.13
N LYS A 160 7.25 -24.49 11.78
CA LYS A 160 6.27 -25.39 11.16
C LYS A 160 4.88 -24.74 11.25
N PRO A 161 4.47 -23.95 10.22
CA PRO A 161 3.14 -23.37 10.18
C PRO A 161 2.07 -24.43 9.92
N ASP A 162 0.81 -24.13 10.29
CA ASP A 162 -0.33 -24.99 10.03
C ASP A 162 -0.87 -24.87 8.59
N ARG A 163 -0.41 -23.89 7.85
CA ARG A 163 -0.73 -23.59 6.46
C ARG A 163 0.53 -23.20 5.69
N ASP A 164 0.49 -23.30 4.38
CA ASP A 164 1.57 -22.79 3.56
C ASP A 164 1.63 -21.26 3.66
N ILE A 165 2.84 -20.71 3.66
CA ILE A 165 3.11 -19.28 3.51
C ILE A 165 3.64 -19.06 2.11
N ILE A 166 2.93 -18.30 1.31
CA ILE A 166 3.31 -17.92 -0.05
C ILE A 166 3.81 -16.48 -0.01
N VAL A 167 4.99 -16.21 -0.58
CA VAL A 167 5.43 -14.85 -0.86
C VAL A 167 5.40 -14.63 -2.36
N ALA A 168 4.74 -13.56 -2.80
CA ALA A 168 4.76 -13.11 -4.19
C ALA A 168 5.35 -11.69 -4.25
N LEU A 169 6.48 -11.56 -4.93
CA LEU A 169 7.04 -10.27 -5.30
C LEU A 169 6.60 -9.96 -6.74
N THR A 170 5.85 -8.89 -6.93
CA THR A 170 5.14 -8.61 -8.17
C THR A 170 5.73 -7.45 -8.95
N ALA A 171 5.36 -7.38 -10.22
CA ALA A 171 5.79 -6.38 -11.18
C ALA A 171 4.63 -5.47 -11.57
N ASP A 172 4.95 -4.23 -11.96
CA ASP A 172 4.08 -3.29 -12.67
C ASP A 172 2.80 -2.89 -11.91
N GLU A 173 2.91 -2.78 -10.58
CA GLU A 173 1.87 -2.19 -9.74
C GLU A 173 1.71 -0.71 -10.08
N GLU A 174 2.82 0.03 -10.04
CA GLU A 174 2.94 1.48 -10.29
C GLU A 174 2.59 1.88 -11.73
N GLY A 175 2.88 0.99 -12.65
CA GLY A 175 2.55 1.20 -14.06
C GLY A 175 1.06 1.08 -14.36
N GLY A 176 0.31 0.35 -13.57
CA GLY A 176 -1.13 0.10 -13.75
C GLY A 176 -1.51 -0.44 -15.13
N GLY A 177 -0.56 -1.01 -15.84
CA GLY A 177 -0.66 -1.40 -17.23
C GLY A 177 -0.97 -2.88 -17.45
N PRO A 178 -0.86 -3.36 -18.70
CA PRO A 178 -1.20 -4.74 -19.08
C PRO A 178 -0.23 -5.79 -18.53
N TYR A 179 0.86 -5.36 -17.89
CA TYR A 179 1.92 -6.24 -17.38
C TYR A 179 1.87 -6.42 -15.87
N ASN A 180 0.80 -5.93 -15.20
CA ASN A 180 0.65 -6.07 -13.75
C ASN A 180 0.80 -7.53 -13.32
N GLY A 181 1.67 -7.75 -12.35
CA GLY A 181 2.10 -9.08 -11.93
C GLY A 181 1.01 -9.91 -11.29
N VAL A 182 0.17 -9.29 -10.44
CA VAL A 182 -0.94 -9.99 -9.77
C VAL A 182 -2.01 -10.39 -10.78
N ASP A 183 -2.40 -9.49 -11.67
CA ASP A 183 -3.37 -9.78 -12.73
C ASP A 183 -2.87 -10.92 -13.64
N TRP A 184 -1.58 -10.88 -14.00
CA TRP A 184 -0.96 -11.93 -14.81
C TRP A 184 -0.92 -13.28 -14.07
N LEU A 185 -0.54 -13.31 -12.79
CA LEU A 185 -0.51 -14.52 -11.97
C LEU A 185 -1.91 -15.11 -11.81
N LEU A 186 -2.92 -14.28 -11.54
CA LEU A 186 -4.31 -14.73 -11.42
C LEU A 186 -4.84 -15.37 -12.70
N LYS A 187 -4.44 -14.86 -13.87
CA LYS A 187 -4.88 -15.36 -15.18
C LYS A 187 -4.13 -16.62 -15.62
N ASN A 188 -2.86 -16.74 -15.30
CA ASN A 188 -1.99 -17.77 -15.88
C ASN A 188 -1.50 -18.82 -14.86
N HIS A 189 -1.42 -18.47 -13.58
CA HIS A 189 -0.79 -19.26 -12.51
C HIS A 189 -1.52 -19.08 -11.17
N ARG A 190 -2.85 -19.08 -11.19
CA ARG A 190 -3.64 -18.85 -9.97
C ARG A 190 -3.31 -19.84 -8.85
N ASP A 191 -2.99 -21.08 -9.18
CA ASP A 191 -2.59 -22.13 -8.24
C ASP A 191 -1.35 -21.76 -7.39
N LEU A 192 -0.48 -20.93 -7.92
CA LEU A 192 0.70 -20.45 -7.20
C LEU A 192 0.34 -19.47 -6.09
N ILE A 193 -0.73 -18.68 -6.24
CA ILE A 193 -1.09 -17.57 -5.32
C ILE A 193 -2.47 -17.72 -4.69
N ASP A 194 -3.20 -18.83 -4.91
CA ASP A 194 -4.51 -19.03 -4.26
C ASP A 194 -4.34 -19.18 -2.75
N ALA A 195 -5.08 -18.36 -1.99
CA ALA A 195 -4.90 -18.24 -0.55
C ALA A 195 -6.23 -17.97 0.18
N ASP A 196 -6.26 -18.17 1.50
CA ASP A 196 -7.38 -17.83 2.39
C ASP A 196 -7.48 -16.30 2.57
N LEU A 197 -6.33 -15.65 2.65
CA LEU A 197 -6.18 -14.20 2.72
C LEU A 197 -4.80 -13.78 2.21
N ALA A 198 -4.66 -12.51 1.88
CA ALA A 198 -3.39 -11.89 1.53
C ALA A 198 -3.06 -10.72 2.47
N LEU A 199 -1.77 -10.55 2.77
CA LEU A 199 -1.20 -9.33 3.34
C LEU A 199 -0.44 -8.60 2.23
N ASN A 200 -0.67 -7.29 2.14
CA ASN A 200 -0.13 -6.41 1.10
C ASN A 200 0.35 -5.09 1.71
N GLU A 201 0.83 -4.19 0.89
CA GLU A 201 1.02 -2.78 1.21
C GLU A 201 -0.29 -2.01 1.47
N GLY A 202 -0.20 -0.70 1.74
CA GLY A 202 -1.33 0.22 1.84
C GLY A 202 -1.78 0.53 3.27
N GLY A 203 -1.27 -0.19 4.27
CA GLY A 203 -1.44 0.14 5.68
C GLY A 203 -0.08 0.32 6.34
N TRP A 204 0.22 1.50 6.83
CA TRP A 204 1.48 1.83 7.52
C TRP A 204 1.22 2.33 8.95
N GLY A 205 2.28 2.50 9.73
CA GLY A 205 2.20 3.16 11.03
C GLY A 205 2.27 4.67 10.88
N GLU A 206 1.31 5.39 11.43
CA GLU A 206 1.40 6.84 11.51
C GLU A 206 2.15 7.28 12.75
N GLU A 207 3.06 8.25 12.57
CA GLU A 207 3.64 8.99 13.68
C GLU A 207 3.61 10.51 13.44
N SER A 208 3.76 11.28 14.49
CA SER A 208 3.96 12.72 14.42
C SER A 208 4.92 13.14 15.53
N LYS A 209 5.99 13.83 15.16
CA LYS A 209 7.02 14.32 16.08
C LYS A 209 7.59 13.22 16.99
N GLY A 210 7.82 12.04 16.42
CA GLY A 210 8.35 10.87 17.14
C GLY A 210 7.35 10.14 18.03
N LYS A 211 6.07 10.52 18.03
CA LYS A 211 5.01 9.80 18.75
C LYS A 211 4.22 8.95 17.75
N LYS A 212 4.19 7.64 17.95
CA LYS A 212 3.36 6.71 17.21
C LYS A 212 1.88 6.97 17.51
N LEU A 213 1.07 7.16 16.47
CA LEU A 213 -0.36 7.52 16.56
C LEU A 213 -1.27 6.34 16.30
N SER A 214 -0.98 5.56 15.25
CA SER A 214 -1.76 4.38 14.86
C SER A 214 -0.90 3.39 14.09
N ASN A 215 -1.33 2.13 14.05
CA ASN A 215 -0.84 1.14 13.08
C ASN A 215 -2.05 0.77 12.19
N ASP A 216 -2.02 1.26 10.96
CA ASP A 216 -3.17 1.23 10.08
C ASP A 216 -3.29 -0.11 9.36
N LEU A 217 -4.52 -0.61 9.28
CA LEU A 217 -4.88 -1.82 8.56
C LEU A 217 -5.78 -1.46 7.38
N GLN A 218 -5.24 -1.50 6.16
CA GLN A 218 -6.05 -1.31 4.97
C GLN A 218 -7.00 -2.49 4.76
N VAL A 219 -8.28 -2.19 4.68
CA VAL A 219 -9.34 -3.17 4.45
C VAL A 219 -10.03 -2.93 3.11
N SER A 220 -9.92 -1.72 2.61
CA SER A 220 -10.60 -1.23 1.42
C SER A 220 -9.74 -0.20 0.70
N GLU A 221 -10.09 0.09 -0.55
CA GLU A 221 -9.48 1.16 -1.34
C GLU A 221 -10.48 1.74 -2.33
N LYS A 222 -10.27 2.98 -2.74
CA LYS A 222 -10.98 3.55 -3.87
C LYS A 222 -10.50 2.94 -5.17
N TYR A 223 -11.36 2.92 -6.17
CA TYR A 223 -10.95 2.56 -7.52
C TYR A 223 -10.94 3.78 -8.45
N VAL A 224 -10.23 3.66 -9.55
CA VAL A 224 -9.94 4.77 -10.46
C VAL A 224 -10.76 4.62 -11.72
N ILE A 225 -11.46 5.69 -12.13
CA ILE A 225 -12.02 5.81 -13.47
C ILE A 225 -11.57 7.14 -14.07
N THR A 226 -11.10 7.09 -15.31
CA THR A 226 -10.73 8.28 -16.05
C THR A 226 -11.76 8.55 -17.13
N TYR A 227 -12.25 9.78 -17.19
CA TYR A 227 -13.19 10.24 -18.19
C TYR A 227 -12.54 11.30 -19.08
N ARG A 228 -13.00 11.40 -20.33
CA ARG A 228 -12.73 12.50 -21.23
C ARG A 228 -13.98 13.32 -21.42
N PHE A 229 -13.90 14.62 -21.12
CA PHE A 229 -14.87 15.62 -21.51
C PHE A 229 -14.40 16.21 -22.83
N GLU A 230 -15.25 16.22 -23.85
CA GLU A 230 -14.83 16.60 -25.19
C GLU A 230 -15.93 17.38 -25.90
N VAL A 231 -15.54 18.48 -26.54
CA VAL A 231 -16.42 19.37 -27.32
C VAL A 231 -15.83 19.49 -28.71
N HIS A 232 -16.65 19.25 -29.72
CA HIS A 232 -16.31 19.55 -31.13
C HIS A 232 -17.14 20.75 -31.62
N ASN A 233 -16.49 21.64 -32.37
CA ASN A 233 -17.12 22.84 -32.93
C ASN A 233 -16.62 23.07 -34.36
N LYS A 234 -17.35 23.93 -35.12
CA LYS A 234 -16.99 24.25 -36.51
C LYS A 234 -15.66 25.04 -36.62
N GLY A 235 -15.27 25.73 -35.55
CA GLY A 235 -14.18 26.69 -35.59
C GLY A 235 -14.59 27.96 -36.35
N GLY A 236 -13.61 28.76 -36.71
CA GLY A 236 -13.81 30.00 -37.46
C GLY A 236 -12.67 31.01 -37.26
N HIS A 237 -12.78 32.18 -37.88
CA HIS A 237 -11.81 33.26 -37.74
C HIS A 237 -12.10 34.05 -36.43
N SER A 238 -11.08 34.31 -35.63
CA SER A 238 -11.22 34.93 -34.29
C SER A 238 -11.76 36.38 -34.35
N SER A 239 -11.66 37.06 -35.50
CA SER A 239 -12.24 38.39 -35.67
C SER A 239 -13.76 38.39 -35.82
N MET A 240 -14.38 37.23 -35.97
CA MET A 240 -15.82 37.01 -35.99
C MET A 240 -16.25 36.12 -34.84
N PRO A 241 -16.17 36.59 -33.58
CA PRO A 241 -16.44 35.76 -32.42
C PRO A 241 -17.90 35.32 -32.34
N VAL A 242 -18.12 34.08 -31.96
CA VAL A 242 -19.44 33.51 -31.66
C VAL A 242 -19.45 32.96 -30.25
N HIS A 243 -20.64 32.93 -29.64
CA HIS A 243 -20.79 32.36 -28.29
C HIS A 243 -20.64 30.84 -28.29
N ASP A 244 -20.97 30.18 -29.38
CA ASP A 244 -20.79 28.76 -29.62
C ASP A 244 -19.29 28.47 -29.86
N ASN A 245 -18.54 28.19 -28.80
CA ASN A 245 -17.09 28.00 -28.79
C ASN A 245 -16.72 26.81 -27.93
N ALA A 246 -15.97 25.86 -28.48
CA ALA A 246 -15.63 24.63 -27.79
C ALA A 246 -14.93 24.85 -26.43
N ILE A 247 -14.05 25.87 -26.33
CA ILE A 247 -13.39 26.21 -25.06
C ILE A 247 -14.41 26.71 -24.04
N TYR A 248 -15.39 27.52 -24.45
CA TYR A 248 -16.39 28.07 -23.51
C TYR A 248 -17.33 27.00 -22.99
N HIS A 249 -17.79 26.07 -23.82
CA HIS A 249 -18.58 24.92 -23.41
C HIS A 249 -17.82 24.05 -22.43
N LEU A 250 -16.57 23.70 -22.73
CA LEU A 250 -15.70 22.92 -21.85
C LEU A 250 -15.44 23.64 -20.52
N ALA A 251 -15.11 24.93 -20.56
CA ALA A 251 -14.86 25.71 -19.34
C ALA A 251 -16.09 25.76 -18.43
N GLY A 252 -17.29 25.94 -18.98
CA GLY A 252 -18.53 25.88 -18.23
C GLY A 252 -18.80 24.52 -17.60
N ALA A 253 -18.52 23.44 -18.31
CA ALA A 253 -18.61 22.08 -17.78
C ALA A 253 -17.60 21.82 -16.63
N LEU A 254 -16.38 22.29 -16.77
CA LEU A 254 -15.35 22.15 -15.72
C LEU A 254 -15.64 23.00 -14.49
N GLN A 255 -16.21 24.20 -14.67
CA GLN A 255 -16.66 25.02 -13.55
C GLN A 255 -17.75 24.29 -12.74
N ARG A 256 -18.76 23.74 -13.42
CA ARG A 256 -19.82 22.97 -12.75
C ARG A 256 -19.27 21.70 -12.06
N LEU A 257 -18.27 21.05 -12.65
CA LEU A 257 -17.58 19.93 -12.00
C LEU A 257 -16.86 20.38 -10.74
N SER A 258 -16.16 21.53 -10.80
CA SER A 258 -15.43 22.09 -9.66
C SER A 258 -16.34 22.43 -8.48
N ASP A 259 -17.54 22.92 -8.77
CA ASP A 259 -18.53 23.33 -7.77
C ASP A 259 -19.32 22.13 -7.20
N PHE A 260 -19.24 20.96 -7.83
CA PHE A 260 -20.00 19.79 -7.43
C PHE A 260 -19.25 18.92 -6.43
N GLY A 261 -19.96 18.49 -5.39
CA GLY A 261 -19.52 17.45 -4.48
C GLY A 261 -20.44 16.23 -4.53
N PHE A 262 -19.87 15.05 -4.78
CA PHE A 262 -20.64 13.81 -4.56
C PHE A 262 -21.15 13.72 -3.12
N PRO A 263 -22.27 13.02 -2.86
CA PRO A 263 -22.81 12.90 -1.50
C PRO A 263 -21.77 12.32 -0.51
N LEU A 264 -21.72 12.91 0.69
CA LEU A 264 -20.93 12.39 1.79
C LEU A 264 -21.61 11.15 2.37
N LYS A 265 -20.83 10.11 2.64
CA LYS A 265 -21.31 8.87 3.25
C LYS A 265 -20.17 8.11 3.95
N THR A 266 -20.54 7.23 4.85
CA THR A 266 -19.64 6.28 5.52
C THR A 266 -20.06 4.87 5.19
N ASN A 267 -19.09 3.96 5.25
CA ASN A 267 -19.28 2.51 5.30
C ASN A 267 -18.70 1.97 6.62
N GLU A 268 -18.74 0.66 6.83
CA GLU A 268 -18.22 0.01 8.03
C GLU A 268 -16.76 0.39 8.32
N VAL A 269 -15.90 0.39 7.29
CA VAL A 269 -14.47 0.71 7.41
C VAL A 269 -14.24 2.16 7.75
N THR A 270 -14.85 3.09 7.00
CA THR A 270 -14.67 4.53 7.23
C THR A 270 -15.33 5.00 8.51
N ALA A 271 -16.45 4.40 8.94
CA ALA A 271 -17.02 4.65 10.25
C ALA A 271 -16.08 4.23 11.40
N ALA A 272 -15.47 3.04 11.30
CA ALA A 272 -14.47 2.59 12.26
C ALA A 272 -13.23 3.49 12.26
N TYR A 273 -12.77 3.93 11.08
CA TYR A 273 -11.68 4.90 10.96
C TYR A 273 -11.99 6.19 11.73
N PHE A 274 -13.10 6.86 11.45
CA PHE A 274 -13.45 8.12 12.10
C PHE A 274 -13.68 7.97 13.62
N GLN A 275 -14.16 6.82 14.06
CA GLN A 275 -14.28 6.52 15.49
C GLN A 275 -12.91 6.45 16.19
N GLN A 276 -11.88 5.92 15.51
CA GLN A 276 -10.52 5.90 16.07
C GLN A 276 -9.86 7.29 15.96
N MET A 277 -10.03 7.99 14.85
CA MET A 277 -9.50 9.36 14.69
C MET A 277 -10.05 10.30 15.76
N ALA A 278 -11.31 10.15 16.18
CA ALA A 278 -11.88 10.91 17.30
C ALA A 278 -11.15 10.67 18.65
N LYS A 279 -10.38 9.59 18.80
CA LYS A 279 -9.56 9.33 20.00
C LYS A 279 -8.14 9.87 19.87
N ILE A 280 -7.65 9.97 18.63
CA ILE A 280 -6.28 10.39 18.29
C ILE A 280 -6.20 11.91 18.17
N GLU A 281 -7.17 12.52 17.48
CA GLU A 281 -7.20 13.96 17.22
C GLU A 281 -7.58 14.77 18.46
N THR A 282 -7.18 16.05 18.45
CA THR A 282 -7.42 17.00 19.54
C THR A 282 -8.22 18.21 19.05
N GLY A 283 -8.77 18.97 19.98
CA GLY A 283 -9.55 20.18 19.65
C GLY A 283 -11.00 19.91 19.21
N PRO A 284 -11.72 20.91 18.67
CA PRO A 284 -13.14 20.81 18.38
C PRO A 284 -13.53 19.76 17.36
N ILE A 285 -12.63 19.43 16.42
CA ILE A 285 -12.88 18.47 15.35
C ILE A 285 -13.14 17.04 15.89
N LYS A 286 -12.61 16.74 17.08
CA LYS A 286 -12.80 15.45 17.74
C LYS A 286 -14.26 15.04 17.89
N ASP A 287 -15.13 16.00 18.28
CA ASP A 287 -16.55 15.72 18.50
C ASP A 287 -17.29 15.48 17.16
N ASP A 288 -16.87 16.16 16.09
CA ASP A 288 -17.41 15.92 14.77
C ASP A 288 -16.97 14.57 14.21
N LEU A 289 -15.70 14.19 14.37
CA LEU A 289 -15.20 12.87 13.98
C LEU A 289 -15.98 11.73 14.67
N ALA A 290 -16.28 11.89 15.96
CA ALA A 290 -17.10 10.92 16.69
C ALA A 290 -18.53 10.82 16.13
N LYS A 291 -19.13 11.93 15.73
CA LYS A 291 -20.49 11.97 15.17
C LYS A 291 -20.56 11.48 13.71
N VAL A 292 -19.48 11.62 12.94
CA VAL A 292 -19.37 11.05 11.59
C VAL A 292 -19.57 9.53 11.62
N SER A 293 -18.99 8.85 12.60
CA SER A 293 -19.15 7.40 12.73
C SER A 293 -20.59 6.94 12.98
N SER A 294 -21.43 7.82 13.52
CA SER A 294 -22.88 7.62 13.73
C SER A 294 -23.77 8.17 12.62
N GLY A 295 -23.20 8.67 11.52
CA GLY A 295 -23.95 9.10 10.33
C GLY A 295 -24.43 10.55 10.34
N SER A 296 -23.89 11.44 11.19
CA SER A 296 -24.25 12.85 11.22
C SER A 296 -23.80 13.59 9.95
N GLN A 297 -24.72 13.96 9.08
CA GLN A 297 -24.45 14.68 7.84
C GLN A 297 -23.75 16.03 8.09
N GLU A 298 -24.22 16.79 9.06
CA GLU A 298 -23.65 18.10 9.43
C GLU A 298 -22.19 17.96 9.90
N SER A 299 -21.88 16.91 10.67
CA SER A 299 -20.49 16.63 11.08
C SER A 299 -19.63 16.14 9.93
N MET A 300 -20.18 15.35 9.00
CA MET A 300 -19.47 14.96 7.77
C MET A 300 -19.07 16.18 6.94
N GLU A 301 -19.94 17.16 6.81
CA GLU A 301 -19.66 18.41 6.08
C GLU A 301 -18.51 19.19 6.73
N ARG A 302 -18.53 19.36 8.07
CA ARG A 302 -17.43 20.03 8.79
C ARG A 302 -16.12 19.28 8.71
N VAL A 303 -16.16 17.95 8.84
CA VAL A 303 -14.97 17.09 8.72
C VAL A 303 -14.41 17.12 7.31
N ALA A 304 -15.24 17.05 6.29
CA ALA A 304 -14.82 17.17 4.89
C ALA A 304 -14.20 18.55 4.59
N ALA A 305 -14.75 19.62 5.15
CA ALA A 305 -14.19 20.97 5.00
C ALA A 305 -12.86 21.16 5.72
N ALA A 306 -12.63 20.43 6.81
CA ALA A 306 -11.41 20.55 7.63
C ALA A 306 -10.19 19.90 7.00
N SER A 307 -10.35 18.88 6.13
CA SER A 307 -9.24 18.14 5.54
C SER A 307 -9.58 17.55 4.17
N PRO A 308 -8.74 17.81 3.13
CA PRO A 308 -8.89 17.16 1.83
C PRO A 308 -8.86 15.62 1.91
N ALA A 309 -8.05 15.06 2.82
CA ALA A 309 -7.99 13.61 3.05
C ALA A 309 -9.31 13.08 3.59
N TRP A 310 -9.88 13.70 4.62
CA TRP A 310 -11.18 13.31 5.17
C TRP A 310 -12.33 13.52 4.17
N ASN A 311 -12.29 14.62 3.40
CA ASN A 311 -13.23 14.81 2.28
C ASN A 311 -13.17 13.66 1.29
N SER A 312 -11.95 13.26 0.91
CA SER A 312 -11.76 12.13 -0.01
C SER A 312 -12.17 10.78 0.61
N THR A 313 -12.02 10.60 1.92
CA THR A 313 -12.49 9.39 2.62
C THR A 313 -14.02 9.28 2.62
N LEU A 314 -14.74 10.43 2.64
CA LEU A 314 -16.18 10.49 2.80
C LEU A 314 -16.98 10.47 1.47
N ARG A 315 -16.34 10.69 0.32
CA ARG A 315 -17.05 10.75 -0.97
C ARG A 315 -16.22 10.32 -2.16
N THR A 316 -16.88 9.96 -3.25
CA THR A 316 -16.28 9.91 -4.58
C THR A 316 -15.80 11.31 -4.96
N THR A 317 -14.62 11.42 -5.54
CA THR A 317 -14.01 12.68 -5.97
C THR A 317 -13.61 12.61 -7.44
N CYS A 318 -13.89 13.66 -8.21
CA CYS A 318 -13.46 13.79 -9.60
C CYS A 318 -12.78 15.14 -9.80
N VAL A 319 -11.64 15.13 -10.49
CA VAL A 319 -10.84 16.33 -10.73
C VAL A 319 -10.31 16.35 -12.16
N ALA A 320 -10.34 17.51 -12.81
CA ALA A 320 -9.69 17.70 -14.11
C ALA A 320 -8.16 17.72 -13.93
N THR A 321 -7.44 16.91 -14.71
CA THR A 321 -5.98 16.74 -14.58
C THR A 321 -5.24 17.18 -15.85
N MET A 322 -5.89 17.22 -17.02
CA MET A 322 -5.29 17.65 -18.28
C MET A 322 -6.30 18.44 -19.11
N LEU A 323 -5.80 19.36 -19.91
CA LEU A 323 -6.57 20.19 -20.84
C LEU A 323 -5.94 20.17 -22.22
N GLU A 324 -6.79 20.14 -23.25
CA GLU A 324 -6.44 20.32 -24.66
C GLU A 324 -7.39 21.37 -25.28
N GLY A 325 -6.89 22.24 -26.16
CA GLY A 325 -7.80 23.16 -26.85
C GLY A 325 -7.10 24.20 -27.70
N GLY A 326 -7.67 24.44 -28.89
CA GLY A 326 -7.14 25.40 -29.82
C GLY A 326 -5.90 24.91 -30.59
N HIS A 327 -5.64 25.49 -31.79
CA HIS A 327 -4.50 25.14 -32.62
C HIS A 327 -3.81 26.38 -33.19
N ALA A 328 -4.46 27.55 -33.13
CA ALA A 328 -3.90 28.82 -33.62
C ALA A 328 -4.51 30.01 -32.83
N ILE A 329 -3.70 31.06 -32.64
CA ILE A 329 -4.08 32.26 -31.88
C ILE A 329 -5.21 33.07 -32.52
N ASN A 330 -5.43 32.91 -33.81
CA ASN A 330 -6.41 33.64 -34.59
C ASN A 330 -7.53 32.77 -35.14
N ALA A 331 -7.73 31.57 -34.59
CA ALA A 331 -8.78 30.65 -34.97
C ALA A 331 -9.67 30.28 -33.74
N LEU A 332 -10.96 30.15 -33.97
CA LEU A 332 -11.87 29.53 -32.98
C LEU A 332 -11.57 28.03 -32.92
N PRO A 333 -11.53 27.43 -31.74
CA PRO A 333 -11.14 26.02 -31.55
C PRO A 333 -12.18 25.08 -32.16
N GLN A 334 -11.71 24.07 -32.90
CA GLN A 334 -12.55 22.96 -33.39
C GLN A 334 -12.68 21.81 -32.38
N LEU A 335 -11.77 21.77 -31.43
CA LEU A 335 -11.73 20.78 -30.35
C LEU A 335 -11.32 21.47 -29.06
N ALA A 336 -12.01 21.15 -27.98
CA ALA A 336 -11.57 21.35 -26.62
C ALA A 336 -11.86 20.09 -25.81
N ALA A 337 -10.90 19.63 -24.99
CA ALA A 337 -11.07 18.44 -24.20
C ALA A 337 -10.38 18.55 -22.83
N ALA A 338 -10.89 17.80 -21.89
CA ALA A 338 -10.28 17.64 -20.56
C ALA A 338 -10.24 16.16 -20.16
N THR A 339 -9.16 15.77 -19.49
CA THR A 339 -9.10 14.50 -18.77
C THR A 339 -9.55 14.72 -17.34
N VAL A 340 -10.54 13.94 -16.90
CA VAL A 340 -11.11 13.98 -15.55
C VAL A 340 -10.82 12.66 -14.87
N ASN A 341 -10.02 12.69 -13.81
CA ASN A 341 -9.70 11.51 -13.00
C ASN A 341 -10.64 11.44 -11.79
N CYS A 342 -11.33 10.32 -11.65
CA CYS A 342 -12.22 10.05 -10.53
C CYS A 342 -11.65 8.98 -9.61
N ARG A 343 -11.64 9.25 -8.30
CA ARG A 343 -11.38 8.31 -7.24
C ARG A 343 -12.69 7.92 -6.59
N VAL A 344 -13.15 6.72 -6.86
CA VAL A 344 -14.53 6.28 -6.65
C VAL A 344 -14.61 5.41 -5.40
N LEU A 345 -15.59 5.67 -4.54
CA LEU A 345 -15.87 4.82 -3.38
C LEU A 345 -16.25 3.39 -3.83
N PRO A 346 -15.88 2.35 -3.08
CA PRO A 346 -16.21 0.96 -3.43
C PRO A 346 -17.71 0.69 -3.62
N GLU A 347 -18.56 1.46 -2.96
CA GLU A 347 -20.03 1.32 -3.04
C GLU A 347 -20.63 1.98 -4.30
N ASP A 348 -19.96 2.97 -4.87
CA ASP A 348 -20.41 3.65 -6.09
C ASP A 348 -20.14 2.78 -7.31
N THR A 349 -21.01 2.85 -8.32
CA THR A 349 -20.81 2.12 -9.56
C THR A 349 -20.28 3.04 -10.68
N PRO A 350 -19.57 2.49 -11.68
CA PRO A 350 -19.14 3.28 -12.83
C PRO A 350 -20.28 3.99 -13.53
N GLU A 351 -21.44 3.33 -13.64
CA GLU A 351 -22.65 3.87 -14.26
C GLU A 351 -23.24 5.05 -13.46
N TYR A 352 -23.22 4.96 -12.13
CA TYR A 352 -23.62 6.05 -11.26
C TYR A 352 -22.72 7.27 -11.44
N VAL A 353 -21.40 7.06 -11.46
CA VAL A 353 -20.44 8.15 -11.65
C VAL A 353 -20.62 8.80 -13.03
N LEU A 354 -20.68 7.99 -14.10
CA LEU A 354 -20.86 8.49 -15.46
C LEU A 354 -22.15 9.30 -15.60
N SER A 355 -23.28 8.76 -15.14
CA SER A 355 -24.57 9.45 -15.22
C SER A 355 -24.62 10.75 -14.39
N THR A 356 -23.89 10.77 -13.26
CA THR A 356 -23.76 11.98 -12.43
C THR A 356 -22.93 13.03 -13.17
N LEU A 357 -21.77 12.64 -13.77
CA LEU A 357 -20.96 13.57 -14.54
C LEU A 357 -21.72 14.14 -15.74
N GLN A 358 -22.48 13.33 -16.48
CA GLN A 358 -23.32 13.81 -17.58
C GLN A 358 -24.38 14.83 -17.12
N LYS A 359 -24.98 14.60 -15.96
CA LYS A 359 -25.94 15.55 -15.36
C LYS A 359 -25.28 16.88 -14.95
N ILE A 360 -24.08 16.81 -14.36
CA ILE A 360 -23.32 17.99 -13.92
C ILE A 360 -22.88 18.82 -15.12
N VAL A 361 -22.41 18.18 -16.17
CA VAL A 361 -21.97 18.85 -17.41
C VAL A 361 -23.08 19.73 -17.97
N ALA A 362 -24.36 19.29 -17.94
CA ALA A 362 -25.55 20.05 -18.31
C ALA A 362 -25.38 20.88 -19.62
N ASP A 363 -24.73 20.27 -20.64
CA ASP A 363 -24.44 20.88 -21.94
C ASP A 363 -24.34 19.77 -22.99
N ASP A 364 -25.27 19.74 -23.92
CA ASP A 364 -25.40 18.69 -24.93
C ASP A 364 -24.23 18.65 -25.92
N GLN A 365 -23.44 19.71 -26.00
CA GLN A 365 -22.24 19.76 -26.84
C GLN A 365 -21.03 19.11 -26.17
N VAL A 366 -21.05 18.88 -24.85
CA VAL A 366 -19.96 18.25 -24.10
C VAL A 366 -20.23 16.75 -23.98
N SER A 367 -19.49 15.96 -24.71
CA SER A 367 -19.52 14.49 -24.54
C SER A 367 -18.67 14.06 -23.34
N VAL A 368 -19.22 13.13 -22.54
CA VAL A 368 -18.50 12.51 -21.41
C VAL A 368 -18.29 11.02 -21.74
N LYS A 369 -17.03 10.61 -21.92
CA LYS A 369 -16.67 9.24 -22.28
C LYS A 369 -15.69 8.66 -21.27
N GLN A 370 -15.90 7.43 -20.83
CA GLN A 370 -14.91 6.71 -20.04
C GLN A 370 -13.73 6.32 -20.95
N MET A 371 -12.52 6.66 -20.53
CA MET A 371 -11.30 6.32 -21.24
C MET A 371 -10.64 5.04 -20.73
N GLY A 372 -10.78 4.78 -19.46
CA GLY A 372 -10.17 3.65 -18.78
C GLY A 372 -10.46 3.68 -17.29
N GLY A 373 -9.92 2.75 -16.57
CA GLY A 373 -10.07 2.65 -15.12
C GLY A 373 -9.70 1.26 -14.63
N PHE A 374 -9.40 1.17 -13.36
CA PHE A 374 -9.16 -0.09 -12.70
C PHE A 374 -10.47 -0.64 -12.15
N GLY A 375 -10.65 -1.95 -12.30
CA GLY A 375 -11.90 -2.62 -11.90
C GLY A 375 -12.27 -2.38 -10.43
N LYS A 376 -13.59 -2.30 -10.20
CA LYS A 376 -14.16 -2.23 -8.87
C LYS A 376 -13.84 -3.51 -8.10
N ALA A 377 -13.33 -3.36 -6.87
CA ALA A 377 -13.19 -4.46 -5.93
C ALA A 377 -13.97 -4.12 -4.64
N ALA A 378 -14.66 -5.10 -4.07
CA ALA A 378 -15.29 -4.96 -2.77
C ALA A 378 -14.23 -4.80 -1.67
N ALA A 379 -14.61 -4.20 -0.54
CA ALA A 379 -13.80 -4.22 0.66
C ALA A 379 -13.57 -5.68 1.12
N SER A 380 -12.40 -5.96 1.70
CA SER A 380 -12.20 -7.20 2.44
C SER A 380 -13.11 -7.22 3.67
N PRO A 381 -13.65 -8.37 4.07
CA PRO A 381 -14.40 -8.45 5.33
C PRO A 381 -13.49 -8.10 6.51
N MET A 382 -14.00 -7.39 7.52
CA MET A 382 -13.27 -7.13 8.75
C MET A 382 -13.22 -8.40 9.62
N ARG A 383 -12.41 -9.37 9.24
CA ARG A 383 -12.28 -10.68 9.90
C ARG A 383 -11.76 -10.52 11.34
N PRO A 384 -12.46 -11.09 12.34
CA PRO A 384 -12.05 -10.99 13.74
C PRO A 384 -10.68 -11.63 14.04
N ASP A 385 -10.32 -12.71 13.35
CA ASP A 385 -9.02 -13.39 13.50
C ASP A 385 -7.87 -12.51 13.02
N VAL A 386 -8.02 -11.81 11.87
CA VAL A 386 -7.03 -10.86 11.35
C VAL A 386 -6.90 -9.66 12.27
N LEU A 387 -8.02 -9.03 12.67
CA LEU A 387 -8.01 -7.88 13.58
C LEU A 387 -7.37 -8.25 14.93
N LYS A 388 -7.68 -9.40 15.49
CA LYS A 388 -7.10 -9.89 16.75
C LYS A 388 -5.59 -10.12 16.61
N ALA A 389 -5.13 -10.70 15.50
CA ALA A 389 -3.72 -10.93 15.25
C ALA A 389 -2.95 -9.61 15.14
N VAL A 390 -3.42 -8.69 14.28
CA VAL A 390 -2.79 -7.37 14.08
C VAL A 390 -2.77 -6.57 15.38
N THR A 391 -3.92 -6.41 16.05
CA THR A 391 -4.01 -5.66 17.30
C THR A 391 -3.15 -6.29 18.40
N GLY A 392 -3.10 -7.61 18.48
CA GLY A 392 -2.31 -8.32 19.46
C GLY A 392 -0.80 -8.13 19.27
N VAL A 393 -0.30 -8.12 18.03
CA VAL A 393 1.12 -7.84 17.73
C VAL A 393 1.42 -6.36 17.94
N THR A 394 0.54 -5.46 17.47
CA THR A 394 0.67 -4.01 17.67
C THR A 394 0.81 -3.68 19.17
N ASN A 395 -0.09 -4.18 20.01
CA ASN A 395 -0.04 -3.95 21.45
C ASN A 395 1.20 -4.54 22.12
N SER A 396 1.73 -5.65 21.61
CA SER A 396 2.93 -6.29 22.15
C SER A 396 4.19 -5.48 21.88
N LEU A 397 4.30 -4.88 20.68
CA LEU A 397 5.48 -4.11 20.25
C LEU A 397 5.36 -2.62 20.62
N TRP A 398 4.16 -2.08 20.54
CA TRP A 398 3.88 -0.65 20.76
C TRP A 398 2.65 -0.48 21.68
N PRO A 399 2.82 -0.68 23.01
CA PRO A 399 1.71 -0.56 23.96
C PRO A 399 1.00 0.78 23.86
N GLY A 400 -0.32 0.75 23.70
CA GLY A 400 -1.16 1.94 23.60
C GLY A 400 -1.33 2.50 22.19
N VAL A 401 -0.64 1.95 21.15
CA VAL A 401 -0.87 2.31 19.76
C VAL A 401 -2.09 1.54 19.24
N PRO A 402 -3.15 2.21 18.76
CA PRO A 402 -4.33 1.54 18.23
C PRO A 402 -4.06 0.96 16.83
N THR A 403 -4.74 -0.15 16.52
CA THR A 403 -4.92 -0.61 15.14
C THR A 403 -6.12 0.12 14.54
N VAL A 404 -5.95 0.79 13.40
CA VAL A 404 -6.99 1.58 12.75
C VAL A 404 -7.34 0.97 11.39
N PRO A 405 -8.57 0.47 11.19
CA PRO A 405 -9.02 0.08 9.86
C PRO A 405 -9.12 1.30 8.94
N ILE A 406 -8.57 1.20 7.74
CA ILE A 406 -8.58 2.31 6.77
C ILE A 406 -9.08 1.88 5.40
N MET A 407 -9.57 2.87 4.66
CA MET A 407 -9.77 2.82 3.22
C MET A 407 -8.72 3.72 2.55
N VAL A 408 -7.84 3.13 1.76
CA VAL A 408 -6.83 3.90 1.01
C VAL A 408 -7.50 4.65 -0.15
N MET A 409 -7.08 5.89 -0.36
CA MET A 409 -7.61 6.77 -1.43
C MET A 409 -6.96 6.49 -2.78
N GLY A 410 -5.80 5.81 -2.77
CA GLY A 410 -5.11 5.25 -3.93
C GLY A 410 -5.70 3.88 -4.33
N ALA A 411 -4.94 3.15 -5.12
CA ALA A 411 -5.24 1.77 -5.49
C ALA A 411 -3.96 0.96 -5.32
N THR A 412 -4.09 -0.32 -4.98
CA THR A 412 -2.98 -1.27 -4.80
C THR A 412 -3.24 -2.55 -5.58
N ASP A 413 -2.27 -3.43 -5.67
CA ASP A 413 -2.44 -4.79 -6.21
C ASP A 413 -3.53 -5.59 -5.49
N GLY A 414 -3.87 -5.22 -4.26
CA GLY A 414 -4.94 -5.82 -3.48
C GLY A 414 -6.30 -5.83 -4.19
N ARG A 415 -6.58 -4.88 -5.08
CA ARG A 415 -7.81 -4.82 -5.88
C ARG A 415 -8.02 -6.07 -6.74
N TYR A 416 -6.96 -6.58 -7.37
CA TYR A 416 -7.04 -7.78 -8.22
C TYR A 416 -7.34 -9.02 -7.40
N LEU A 417 -6.68 -9.18 -6.25
CA LEU A 417 -6.91 -10.30 -5.35
C LEU A 417 -8.33 -10.26 -4.78
N ARG A 418 -8.81 -9.11 -4.31
CA ARG A 418 -10.19 -8.95 -3.82
C ARG A 418 -11.22 -9.23 -4.91
N ALA A 419 -10.99 -8.76 -6.13
CA ALA A 419 -11.85 -9.07 -7.28
C ALA A 419 -11.88 -10.57 -7.61
N ALA A 420 -10.76 -11.29 -7.36
CA ALA A 420 -10.65 -12.74 -7.53
C ALA A 420 -11.17 -13.55 -6.34
N GLY A 421 -11.71 -12.88 -5.29
CA GLY A 421 -12.28 -13.52 -4.10
C GLY A 421 -11.26 -13.85 -3.00
N ILE A 422 -10.05 -13.29 -3.05
CA ILE A 422 -9.03 -13.43 -2.01
C ILE A 422 -9.04 -12.16 -1.15
N PRO A 423 -9.55 -12.20 0.11
CA PRO A 423 -9.51 -11.07 1.02
C PRO A 423 -8.08 -10.57 1.20
N THR A 424 -7.85 -9.28 1.01
CA THR A 424 -6.51 -8.68 1.06
C THR A 424 -6.49 -7.53 2.04
N TYR A 425 -5.50 -7.53 2.93
CA TYR A 425 -5.30 -6.54 3.98
C TYR A 425 -3.94 -5.88 3.80
N GLY A 426 -3.93 -4.56 3.71
CA GLY A 426 -2.68 -3.80 3.69
C GLY A 426 -2.16 -3.58 5.10
N ILE A 427 -0.92 -3.99 5.36
CA ILE A 427 -0.28 -3.84 6.68
C ILE A 427 1.24 -3.95 6.55
N GLN A 428 1.97 -2.97 7.05
CA GLN A 428 3.43 -2.92 6.95
C GLN A 428 4.11 -2.83 8.33
N GLY A 429 3.50 -2.06 9.26
CA GLY A 429 4.12 -1.79 10.56
C GLY A 429 5.34 -0.89 10.47
N PHE A 430 5.57 -0.22 9.33
CA PHE A 430 6.56 0.84 9.16
C PHE A 430 5.94 2.16 9.60
N PHE A 431 6.51 2.81 10.62
CA PHE A 431 6.04 4.12 11.09
C PHE A 431 6.68 5.24 10.30
N MET A 432 5.84 6.15 9.81
CA MET A 432 6.26 7.33 9.06
C MET A 432 5.61 8.58 9.63
N ASP A 433 6.36 9.68 9.62
CA ASP A 433 5.80 10.97 10.04
C ASP A 433 4.76 11.43 9.01
N ARG A 434 3.50 11.65 9.47
CA ARG A 434 2.39 12.06 8.61
C ARG A 434 2.63 13.35 7.85
N ASP A 435 3.57 14.19 8.33
CA ASP A 435 3.92 15.46 7.73
C ASP A 435 5.13 15.36 6.77
N ASP A 436 5.77 14.17 6.64
CA ASP A 436 6.94 13.92 5.78
C ASP A 436 6.87 12.61 5.00
N ILE A 437 5.72 12.31 4.42
CA ILE A 437 5.53 11.16 3.52
C ILE A 437 6.09 11.54 2.14
N ARG A 438 7.09 10.77 1.65
CA ARG A 438 7.82 11.06 0.40
C ARG A 438 7.61 10.05 -0.70
N PHE A 439 6.56 9.23 -0.63
CA PHE A 439 6.21 8.30 -1.70
C PHE A 439 6.07 9.06 -3.02
N HIS A 440 6.59 8.49 -4.11
CA HIS A 440 6.61 9.07 -5.44
C HIS A 440 7.35 10.42 -5.55
N GLY A 441 7.80 10.99 -4.44
CA GLY A 441 8.55 12.23 -4.37
C GLY A 441 10.07 12.04 -4.53
N ARG A 442 10.79 13.14 -4.43
CA ARG A 442 12.25 13.14 -4.38
C ARG A 442 12.74 12.77 -2.98
N ASP A 443 13.94 12.21 -2.91
CA ASP A 443 14.62 11.87 -1.65
C ASP A 443 13.72 11.01 -0.73
N GLU A 444 13.05 10.01 -1.35
CA GLU A 444 12.24 9.04 -0.63
C GLU A 444 13.07 8.35 0.42
N ARG A 445 12.48 8.14 1.61
CA ARG A 445 13.19 7.59 2.75
C ARG A 445 12.28 6.81 3.70
N LEU A 446 12.87 5.86 4.40
CA LEU A 446 12.24 5.14 5.52
C LEU A 446 13.16 5.19 6.75
N GLY A 447 12.59 5.38 7.94
CA GLY A 447 13.36 5.39 9.19
C GLY A 447 14.03 4.03 9.44
N VAL A 448 15.32 4.04 9.81
CA VAL A 448 16.09 2.82 10.13
C VAL A 448 15.40 2.01 11.23
N GLN A 449 15.02 2.66 12.32
CA GLN A 449 14.30 2.01 13.41
C GLN A 449 12.95 1.47 12.95
N SER A 450 12.20 2.25 12.18
CA SER A 450 10.90 1.89 11.62
C SER A 450 10.97 0.63 10.77
N PHE A 451 11.99 0.50 9.91
CA PHE A 451 12.23 -0.69 9.09
C PHE A 451 12.39 -1.96 9.95
N TYR A 452 13.24 -1.91 10.98
CA TYR A 452 13.47 -3.09 11.83
C TYR A 452 12.29 -3.40 12.76
N GLU A 453 11.57 -2.39 13.22
CA GLU A 453 10.33 -2.59 13.99
C GLU A 453 9.25 -3.22 13.12
N GLY A 454 9.08 -2.76 11.88
CA GLY A 454 8.16 -3.35 10.92
C GLY A 454 8.55 -4.78 10.55
N GLN A 455 9.85 -5.07 10.39
CA GLN A 455 10.33 -6.44 10.20
C GLN A 455 9.89 -7.36 11.36
N ALA A 456 10.09 -6.94 12.59
CA ALA A 456 9.69 -7.69 13.78
C ALA A 456 8.17 -7.84 13.86
N PHE A 457 7.42 -6.80 13.54
CA PHE A 457 5.97 -6.81 13.50
C PHE A 457 5.44 -7.83 12.48
N LEU A 458 5.90 -7.76 11.25
CA LEU A 458 5.48 -8.66 10.18
C LEU A 458 5.90 -10.11 10.44
N TYR A 459 7.07 -10.32 11.05
CA TYR A 459 7.52 -11.64 11.48
C TYR A 459 6.53 -12.27 12.48
N GLU A 460 6.17 -11.56 13.55
CA GLU A 460 5.23 -12.07 14.55
C GLU A 460 3.81 -12.20 14.01
N LEU A 461 3.36 -11.29 13.17
CA LEU A 461 2.04 -11.31 12.57
C LEU A 461 1.82 -12.56 11.72
N VAL A 462 2.77 -12.87 10.83
CA VAL A 462 2.69 -14.07 9.97
C VAL A 462 2.69 -15.34 10.82
N LYS A 463 3.51 -15.42 11.86
CA LYS A 463 3.51 -16.58 12.78
C LYS A 463 2.14 -16.76 13.45
N ARG A 464 1.50 -15.66 13.89
CA ARG A 464 0.16 -15.74 14.52
C ARG A 464 -0.92 -16.17 13.54
N LEU A 465 -0.86 -15.70 12.29
CA LEU A 465 -1.84 -16.05 11.26
C LEU A 465 -1.63 -17.45 10.66
N SER A 466 -0.46 -18.05 10.90
CA SER A 466 -0.10 -19.38 10.38
C SER A 466 0.15 -20.43 11.46
N SER A 467 -0.37 -20.22 12.66
CA SER A 467 -0.30 -21.18 13.77
C SER A 467 -1.64 -21.31 14.47
N SER A 468 -2.27 -22.48 14.44
CA SER A 468 -3.48 -22.78 15.19
C SER A 468 -3.19 -22.79 16.70
N GLY A 469 -3.89 -21.97 17.47
CA GLY A 469 -3.96 -22.12 18.92
C GLY A 469 -2.95 -21.36 19.77
N ARG A 470 -2.50 -20.15 19.35
CA ARG A 470 -1.78 -19.23 20.26
C ARG A 470 -2.50 -17.91 20.46
#